data_06dc1e58b57ca97dedeaec9d2f9cda90
#
_entry.id   06dc1e58b57ca97dedeaec9d2f9cda90
#
_cell.length_a   1.000
_cell.length_b   1.000
_cell.length_c   1.000
_cell.angle_alpha   90.00
_cell.angle_beta   90.00
_cell.angle_gamma   90.00
#
_symmetry.space_group_name_H-M   'P 1'
#
loop_
_entity.id
_entity.type
_entity.pdbx_description
1 polymer ?
#
loop_
_entity_poly.entity_id
_entity_poly.type
_entity_poly.pdbx_seq_one_letter_code
_entity_poly.pdbx_strand_id
1 'polypeptide(L)'
;MATAAAPNPLVTQLLALLNDGQAHVSFEAAVANFPAEDRGKVPENLPYSAWQILEHLRIAQKDILDFSAPPTGGYHGMQWPEAYWPKTAEPPTQQAWEQTIAAIRADQKKFEALLTKPNVDLYKPFLWGNGQNLLREALLIADHNAYHLGELIVIRRLLGNWPKP
;
A
#
# COMPACT_ATOMS: atom_id res chain seq x y z
N MET A 1 -33.07 22.13 -2.71
CA MET A 1 -31.61 21.86 -2.55
C MET A 1 -31.51 20.45 -1.98
N ALA A 2 -30.89 19.53 -2.73
CA ALA A 2 -30.67 18.19 -2.20
C ALA A 2 -29.61 18.30 -1.07
N THR A 3 -29.98 17.94 0.14
CA THR A 3 -29.04 17.79 1.26
C THR A 3 -28.05 16.71 0.88
N ALA A 4 -26.76 17.05 0.84
CA ALA A 4 -25.71 16.05 0.67
C ALA A 4 -25.93 14.96 1.74
N ALA A 5 -26.03 13.70 1.29
CA ALA A 5 -26.16 12.58 2.21
C ALA A 5 -24.96 12.58 3.18
N ALA A 6 -25.22 12.33 4.47
CA ALA A 6 -24.12 12.22 5.44
C ALA A 6 -23.12 11.14 4.97
N PRO A 7 -21.82 11.35 5.18
CA PRO A 7 -20.80 10.38 4.77
C PRO A 7 -21.07 9.03 5.46
N ASN A 8 -20.91 7.94 4.71
CA ASN A 8 -21.05 6.59 5.26
C ASN A 8 -20.01 6.38 6.37
N PRO A 9 -20.44 6.09 7.62
CA PRO A 9 -19.50 5.93 8.75
C PRO A 9 -18.45 4.84 8.52
N LEU A 10 -18.79 3.76 7.81
CA LEU A 10 -17.83 2.70 7.46
C LEU A 10 -16.75 3.25 6.50
N VAL A 11 -17.14 4.00 5.47
CA VAL A 11 -16.18 4.62 4.55
C VAL A 11 -15.26 5.57 5.30
N THR A 12 -15.79 6.36 6.24
CA THR A 12 -14.98 7.26 7.08
C THR A 12 -13.91 6.49 7.85
N GLN A 13 -14.26 5.34 8.46
CA GLN A 13 -13.30 4.52 9.20
C GLN A 13 -12.27 3.85 8.28
N LEU A 14 -12.68 3.37 7.10
CA LEU A 14 -11.76 2.81 6.12
C LEU A 14 -10.73 3.84 5.63
N LEU A 15 -11.18 5.06 5.33
CA LEU A 15 -10.28 6.14 4.92
C LEU A 15 -9.30 6.52 6.03
N ALA A 16 -9.77 6.61 7.29
CA ALA A 16 -8.89 6.85 8.42
C ALA A 16 -7.85 5.75 8.60
N LEU A 17 -8.26 4.47 8.45
CA LEU A 17 -7.35 3.33 8.55
C LEU A 17 -6.29 3.33 7.45
N LEU A 18 -6.67 3.64 6.21
CA LEU A 18 -5.77 3.68 5.06
C LEU A 18 -4.77 4.84 5.12
N ASN A 19 -5.16 6.01 5.67
CA ASN A 19 -4.33 7.22 5.66
C ASN A 19 -3.47 7.38 6.91
N ASP A 20 -4.03 7.13 8.09
CA ASP A 20 -3.43 7.59 9.35
C ASP A 20 -2.76 6.48 10.16
N GLY A 21 -2.86 5.22 9.70
CA GLY A 21 -2.28 4.06 10.40
C GLY A 21 -2.85 3.82 11.81
N GLN A 22 -3.72 4.67 12.31
CA GLN A 22 -4.44 4.62 13.59
C GLN A 22 -3.60 4.15 14.80
N ALA A 23 -3.30 2.85 14.91
CA ALA A 23 -2.60 2.23 16.03
C ALA A 23 -1.10 2.04 15.80
N HIS A 24 -0.57 2.43 14.65
CA HIS A 24 0.85 2.29 14.30
C HIS A 24 1.36 3.50 13.51
N VAL A 25 2.65 3.51 13.25
CA VAL A 25 3.31 4.58 12.47
C VAL A 25 2.72 4.66 11.07
N SER A 26 2.42 5.88 10.59
CA SER A 26 1.94 6.09 9.23
C SER A 26 3.00 5.75 8.17
N PHE A 27 2.55 5.49 6.94
CA PHE A 27 3.43 5.33 5.78
C PHE A 27 4.39 6.51 5.62
N GLU A 28 3.87 7.72 5.74
CA GLU A 28 4.65 8.96 5.59
C GLU A 28 5.80 9.04 6.59
N ALA A 29 5.53 8.72 7.86
CA ALA A 29 6.57 8.70 8.88
C ALA A 29 7.59 7.57 8.65
N ALA A 30 7.15 6.40 8.19
CA ALA A 30 8.02 5.26 7.93
C ALA A 30 9.03 5.51 6.81
N VAL A 31 8.65 6.26 5.76
CA VAL A 31 9.53 6.56 4.62
C VAL A 31 10.29 7.90 4.75
N ALA A 32 9.88 8.76 5.69
CA ALA A 32 10.47 10.09 5.85
C ALA A 32 11.96 10.01 6.19
N ASN A 33 12.76 10.85 5.51
CA ASN A 33 14.21 10.97 5.76
C ASN A 33 14.97 9.63 5.77
N PHE A 34 14.56 8.68 4.93
CA PHE A 34 15.26 7.39 4.82
C PHE A 34 16.61 7.62 4.09
N PRO A 35 17.77 7.36 4.74
CA PRO A 35 19.08 7.58 4.14
C PRO A 35 19.24 6.81 2.83
N ALA A 36 19.76 7.46 1.79
CA ALA A 36 19.91 6.84 0.46
C ALA A 36 20.82 5.62 0.50
N GLU A 37 21.88 5.68 1.28
CA GLU A 37 22.87 4.61 1.48
C GLU A 37 22.33 3.38 2.22
N ASP A 38 21.18 3.50 2.86
CA ASP A 38 20.56 2.41 3.63
C ASP A 38 19.42 1.71 2.88
N ARG A 39 18.94 2.29 1.78
CA ARG A 39 17.73 1.80 1.07
C ARG A 39 17.88 0.38 0.53
N GLY A 40 19.08 0.01 0.10
CA GLY A 40 19.41 -1.31 -0.43
C GLY A 40 20.08 -2.27 0.56
N LYS A 41 20.41 -1.79 1.76
CA LYS A 41 21.06 -2.64 2.78
C LYS A 41 20.07 -3.67 3.31
N VAL A 42 20.50 -4.92 3.34
CA VAL A 42 19.79 -6.03 3.98
C VAL A 42 20.41 -6.24 5.36
N PRO A 43 19.69 -5.94 6.47
CA PRO A 43 20.21 -6.20 7.80
C PRO A 43 20.47 -7.70 8.03
N GLU A 44 21.43 -8.01 8.89
CA GLU A 44 21.71 -9.41 9.28
C GLU A 44 20.43 -10.11 9.77
N ASN A 45 20.22 -11.32 9.30
CA ASN A 45 19.05 -12.18 9.62
C ASN A 45 17.69 -11.68 9.10
N LEU A 46 17.66 -10.67 8.23
CA LEU A 46 16.44 -10.32 7.49
C LEU A 46 16.59 -10.72 6.00
N PRO A 47 15.48 -11.12 5.34
CA PRO A 47 15.54 -11.55 3.95
C PRO A 47 15.44 -10.39 2.94
N TYR A 48 15.10 -9.18 3.39
CA TYR A 48 14.78 -8.04 2.51
C TYR A 48 15.50 -6.76 2.92
N SER A 49 15.76 -5.92 1.92
CA SER A 49 16.11 -4.52 2.10
C SER A 49 14.85 -3.65 2.24
N ALA A 50 15.05 -2.39 2.66
CA ALA A 50 13.97 -1.39 2.68
C ALA A 50 13.39 -1.12 1.28
N TRP A 51 14.22 -1.13 0.24
CA TRP A 51 13.78 -1.02 -1.15
C TRP A 51 12.86 -2.16 -1.57
N GLN A 52 13.23 -3.39 -1.22
CA GLN A 52 12.42 -4.55 -1.57
C GLN A 52 11.04 -4.51 -0.91
N ILE A 53 10.97 -4.14 0.36
CA ILE A 53 9.70 -3.96 1.08
C ILE A 53 8.86 -2.85 0.42
N LEU A 54 9.46 -1.69 0.16
CA LEU A 54 8.74 -0.55 -0.41
C LEU A 54 8.18 -0.85 -1.81
N GLU A 55 8.98 -1.50 -2.65
CA GLU A 55 8.56 -1.84 -4.01
C GLU A 55 7.52 -2.98 -4.01
N HIS A 56 7.62 -3.93 -3.07
CA HIS A 56 6.59 -4.94 -2.86
C HIS A 56 5.25 -4.30 -2.46
N LEU A 57 5.25 -3.34 -1.53
CA LEU A 57 4.05 -2.57 -1.17
C LEU A 57 3.42 -1.90 -2.39
N ARG A 58 4.22 -1.24 -3.24
CA ARG A 58 3.75 -0.60 -4.46
C ARG A 58 3.11 -1.60 -5.42
N ILE A 59 3.78 -2.73 -5.64
CA ILE A 59 3.31 -3.76 -6.58
C ILE A 59 2.00 -4.37 -6.07
N ALA A 60 1.95 -4.79 -4.82
CA ALA A 60 0.77 -5.40 -4.23
C ALA A 60 -0.43 -4.44 -4.17
N GLN A 61 -0.22 -3.19 -3.75
CA GLN A 61 -1.29 -2.19 -3.72
C GLN A 61 -1.82 -1.87 -5.13
N LYS A 62 -0.92 -1.80 -6.13
CA LYS A 62 -1.33 -1.60 -7.52
C LYS A 62 -2.16 -2.77 -8.04
N ASP A 63 -1.77 -3.99 -7.74
CA ASP A 63 -2.53 -5.19 -8.12
C ASP A 63 -3.93 -5.20 -7.50
N ILE A 64 -4.05 -4.89 -6.21
CA ILE A 64 -5.35 -4.77 -5.52
C ILE A 64 -6.21 -3.67 -6.15
N LEU A 65 -5.61 -2.53 -6.51
CA LEU A 65 -6.32 -1.45 -7.20
C LEU A 65 -6.81 -1.90 -8.58
N ASP A 66 -5.97 -2.56 -9.37
CA ASP A 66 -6.33 -3.05 -10.70
C ASP A 66 -7.38 -4.15 -10.63
N PHE A 67 -7.32 -4.99 -9.61
CA PHE A 67 -8.38 -5.95 -9.35
C PHE A 67 -9.71 -5.26 -9.00
N SER A 68 -9.67 -4.21 -8.17
CA SER A 68 -10.87 -3.46 -7.74
C SER A 68 -11.48 -2.59 -8.84
N ALA A 69 -10.66 -2.11 -9.77
CA ALA A 69 -11.05 -1.29 -10.90
C ALA A 69 -10.24 -1.67 -12.14
N PRO A 70 -10.59 -2.78 -12.81
CA PRO A 70 -9.83 -3.31 -13.92
C PRO A 70 -9.56 -2.27 -15.00
N PRO A 71 -8.34 -2.23 -15.55
CA PRO A 71 -8.01 -1.40 -16.70
C PRO A 71 -8.77 -1.88 -17.97
N THR A 72 -8.70 -1.10 -19.03
CA THR A 72 -9.21 -1.52 -20.33
C THR A 72 -8.56 -2.84 -20.74
N GLY A 73 -9.37 -3.85 -21.02
CA GLY A 73 -8.92 -5.22 -21.31
C GLY A 73 -9.10 -6.21 -20.16
N GLY A 74 -9.50 -5.74 -18.98
CA GLY A 74 -9.77 -6.57 -17.81
C GLY A 74 -8.60 -6.70 -16.84
N TYR A 75 -8.83 -7.40 -15.74
CA TYR A 75 -7.79 -7.72 -14.75
C TYR A 75 -7.02 -8.98 -15.18
N HIS A 76 -5.70 -8.90 -15.10
CA HIS A 76 -4.80 -10.02 -15.33
C HIS A 76 -3.92 -10.19 -14.09
N GLY A 77 -4.16 -11.25 -13.32
CA GLY A 77 -3.39 -11.56 -12.12
C GLY A 77 -1.92 -11.81 -12.42
N MET A 78 -1.07 -11.41 -11.51
CA MET A 78 0.37 -11.67 -11.58
C MET A 78 0.72 -13.03 -10.98
N GLN A 79 1.87 -13.58 -11.39
CA GLN A 79 2.36 -14.84 -10.83
C GLN A 79 2.88 -14.64 -9.40
N TRP A 80 2.25 -15.29 -8.44
CA TRP A 80 2.65 -15.30 -7.04
C TRP A 80 3.73 -16.38 -6.79
N PRO A 81 4.76 -16.11 -5.95
CA PRO A 81 5.08 -14.80 -5.33
C PRO A 81 6.04 -13.94 -6.18
N GLU A 82 6.62 -14.51 -7.26
CA GLU A 82 7.80 -13.98 -7.97
C GLU A 82 7.57 -12.58 -8.57
N ALA A 83 6.36 -12.33 -9.09
CA ALA A 83 6.04 -11.04 -9.73
C ALA A 83 5.78 -9.91 -8.74
N TYR A 84 5.65 -10.22 -7.44
CA TYR A 84 5.35 -9.23 -6.40
C TYR A 84 6.60 -8.65 -5.73
N TRP A 85 7.79 -9.15 -6.06
CA TRP A 85 9.04 -8.73 -5.45
C TRP A 85 10.03 -8.19 -6.47
N PRO A 86 10.74 -7.07 -6.20
CA PRO A 86 11.81 -6.62 -7.08
C PRO A 86 12.99 -7.58 -7.01
N LYS A 87 13.68 -7.75 -8.14
CA LYS A 87 14.81 -8.67 -8.24
C LYS A 87 16.07 -8.18 -7.55
N THR A 88 16.20 -6.85 -7.36
CA THR A 88 17.38 -6.21 -6.78
C THR A 88 17.11 -5.75 -5.37
N ALA A 89 18.10 -5.87 -4.50
CA ALA A 89 18.02 -5.34 -3.14
C ALA A 89 18.11 -3.80 -3.11
N GLU A 90 18.72 -3.19 -4.13
CA GLU A 90 18.91 -1.75 -4.24
C GLU A 90 17.96 -1.13 -5.25
N PRO A 91 17.50 0.12 -5.02
CA PRO A 91 16.77 0.85 -6.04
C PRO A 91 17.66 1.05 -7.29
N PRO A 92 17.12 0.85 -8.50
CA PRO A 92 17.93 0.96 -9.74
C PRO A 92 18.50 2.38 -9.98
N THR A 93 17.84 3.38 -9.42
CA THR A 93 18.29 4.79 -9.40
C THR A 93 17.87 5.45 -8.10
N GLN A 94 18.50 6.56 -7.74
CA GLN A 94 18.10 7.34 -6.58
C GLN A 94 16.65 7.85 -6.69
N GLN A 95 16.23 8.21 -7.91
CA GLN A 95 14.85 8.65 -8.16
C GLN A 95 13.82 7.52 -8.04
N ALA A 96 14.21 6.26 -8.26
CA ALA A 96 13.28 5.14 -8.17
C ALA A 96 12.59 5.05 -6.81
N TRP A 97 13.31 5.30 -5.72
CA TRP A 97 12.75 5.36 -4.37
C TRP A 97 11.62 6.40 -4.26
N GLU A 98 11.85 7.63 -4.72
CA GLU A 98 10.86 8.70 -4.67
C GLU A 98 9.68 8.43 -5.62
N GLN A 99 9.96 7.84 -6.78
CA GLN A 99 8.92 7.45 -7.74
C GLN A 99 8.02 6.34 -7.18
N THR A 100 8.59 5.37 -6.46
CA THR A 100 7.82 4.30 -5.81
C THR A 100 6.92 4.86 -4.72
N ILE A 101 7.42 5.76 -3.86
CA ILE A 101 6.61 6.47 -2.85
C ILE A 101 5.47 7.26 -3.52
N ALA A 102 5.78 8.00 -4.58
CA ALA A 102 4.78 8.78 -5.31
C ALA A 102 3.71 7.89 -5.95
N ALA A 103 4.09 6.73 -6.48
CA ALA A 103 3.17 5.76 -7.06
C ALA A 103 2.25 5.14 -6.00
N ILE A 104 2.76 4.75 -4.83
CA ILE A 104 1.96 4.26 -3.70
C ILE A 104 0.89 5.30 -3.32
N ARG A 105 1.29 6.56 -3.13
CA ARG A 105 0.35 7.65 -2.81
C ARG A 105 -0.71 7.86 -3.88
N ALA A 106 -0.31 7.82 -5.15
CA ALA A 106 -1.23 8.02 -6.26
C ALA A 106 -2.25 6.87 -6.37
N ASP A 107 -1.82 5.63 -6.19
CA ASP A 107 -2.69 4.46 -6.27
C ASP A 107 -3.60 4.36 -5.04
N GLN A 108 -3.13 4.74 -3.85
CA GLN A 108 -3.98 4.89 -2.67
C GLN A 108 -5.11 5.89 -2.91
N LYS A 109 -4.82 7.09 -3.43
CA LYS A 109 -5.85 8.09 -3.77
C LYS A 109 -6.87 7.57 -4.78
N LYS A 110 -6.43 6.81 -5.78
CA LYS A 110 -7.35 6.18 -6.74
C LYS A 110 -8.25 5.16 -6.04
N PHE A 111 -7.71 4.35 -5.14
CA PHE A 111 -8.49 3.39 -4.39
C PHE A 111 -9.51 4.06 -3.45
N GLU A 112 -9.12 5.09 -2.73
CA GLU A 112 -10.01 5.91 -1.89
C GLU A 112 -11.16 6.52 -2.70
N ALA A 113 -10.89 6.95 -3.94
CA ALA A 113 -11.92 7.44 -4.84
C ALA A 113 -12.96 6.37 -5.21
N LEU A 114 -12.59 5.07 -5.20
CA LEU A 114 -13.57 3.99 -5.38
C LEU A 114 -14.51 3.88 -4.16
N LEU A 115 -13.98 4.03 -2.94
CA LEU A 115 -14.74 3.97 -1.69
C LEU A 115 -15.73 5.13 -1.54
N THR A 116 -15.41 6.27 -2.14
CA THR A 116 -16.19 7.51 -2.00
C THR A 116 -17.14 7.78 -3.17
N LYS A 117 -17.24 6.88 -4.15
CA LYS A 117 -18.20 7.03 -5.26
C LYS A 117 -19.63 7.16 -4.74
N PRO A 118 -20.45 8.06 -5.31
CA PRO A 118 -21.88 8.12 -4.98
C PRO A 118 -22.55 6.74 -5.13
N ASN A 119 -23.33 6.35 -4.13
CA ASN A 119 -24.09 5.08 -4.10
C ASN A 119 -23.21 3.82 -4.29
N VAL A 120 -21.94 3.87 -3.91
CA VAL A 120 -21.08 2.67 -3.94
C VAL A 120 -21.62 1.62 -2.97
N ASP A 121 -21.75 0.39 -3.47
CA ASP A 121 -22.03 -0.78 -2.65
C ASP A 121 -20.70 -1.51 -2.35
N LEU A 122 -20.20 -1.35 -1.13
CA LEU A 122 -18.94 -1.95 -0.69
C LEU A 122 -19.00 -3.48 -0.59
N TYR A 123 -20.19 -4.05 -0.49
CA TYR A 123 -20.41 -5.48 -0.28
C TYR A 123 -20.68 -6.25 -1.58
N LYS A 124 -20.94 -5.53 -2.66
CA LYS A 124 -21.24 -6.15 -3.96
C LYS A 124 -20.01 -6.90 -4.48
N PRO A 125 -20.10 -8.23 -4.69
CA PRO A 125 -19.01 -8.99 -5.27
C PRO A 125 -18.63 -8.49 -6.67
N PHE A 126 -17.34 -8.48 -6.97
CA PHE A 126 -16.85 -8.23 -8.33
C PHE A 126 -17.24 -9.38 -9.24
N LEU A 127 -17.69 -9.05 -10.46
CA LEU A 127 -18.15 -10.05 -11.45
C LEU A 127 -17.03 -10.96 -11.97
N TRP A 128 -15.78 -10.51 -11.85
CA TRP A 128 -14.57 -11.21 -12.27
C TRP A 128 -13.83 -11.89 -11.11
N GLY A 129 -14.35 -11.77 -9.88
CA GLY A 129 -13.78 -12.34 -8.67
C GLY A 129 -14.52 -13.60 -8.22
N ASN A 130 -14.05 -14.17 -7.13
CA ASN A 130 -14.64 -15.31 -6.42
C ASN A 130 -15.31 -14.87 -5.10
N GLY A 131 -16.13 -13.81 -5.16
CA GLY A 131 -16.81 -13.25 -3.99
C GLY A 131 -16.11 -12.04 -3.36
N GLN A 132 -14.92 -11.66 -3.85
CA GLN A 132 -14.23 -10.44 -3.40
C GLN A 132 -15.09 -9.21 -3.72
N ASN A 133 -15.01 -8.22 -2.83
CA ASN A 133 -15.73 -6.97 -2.92
C ASN A 133 -14.85 -5.81 -2.46
N LEU A 134 -15.33 -4.58 -2.62
CA LEU A 134 -14.54 -3.39 -2.34
C LEU A 134 -14.17 -3.25 -0.85
N LEU A 135 -15.03 -3.69 0.07
CA LEU A 135 -14.72 -3.72 1.50
C LEU A 135 -13.53 -4.65 1.79
N ARG A 136 -13.57 -5.87 1.24
CA ARG A 136 -12.49 -6.84 1.42
C ARG A 136 -11.16 -6.28 0.91
N GLU A 137 -11.17 -5.62 -0.25
CA GLU A 137 -9.93 -5.07 -0.82
C GLU A 137 -9.39 -3.88 -0.01
N ALA A 138 -10.28 -3.05 0.57
CA ALA A 138 -9.85 -1.98 1.49
C ALA A 138 -9.18 -2.53 2.75
N LEU A 139 -9.76 -3.56 3.34
CA LEU A 139 -9.18 -4.24 4.51
C LEU A 139 -7.87 -4.93 4.17
N LEU A 140 -7.77 -5.54 2.98
CA LEU A 140 -6.55 -6.19 2.52
C LEU A 140 -5.39 -5.20 2.35
N ILE A 141 -5.64 -4.03 1.73
CA ILE A 141 -4.60 -2.99 1.62
C ILE A 141 -4.15 -2.54 3.01
N ALA A 142 -5.09 -2.28 3.93
CA ALA A 142 -4.76 -1.81 5.27
C ALA A 142 -3.92 -2.83 6.05
N ASP A 143 -4.32 -4.10 6.04
CA ASP A 143 -3.62 -5.20 6.71
C ASP A 143 -2.22 -5.43 6.13
N HIS A 144 -2.12 -5.56 4.81
CA HIS A 144 -0.87 -5.77 4.11
C HIS A 144 0.12 -4.62 4.31
N ASN A 145 -0.35 -3.39 4.19
CA ASN A 145 0.50 -2.23 4.39
C ASN A 145 0.95 -2.11 5.86
N ALA A 146 0.08 -2.37 6.84
CA ALA A 146 0.45 -2.37 8.26
C ALA A 146 1.56 -3.38 8.56
N TYR A 147 1.45 -4.60 8.02
CA TYR A 147 2.45 -5.65 8.16
C TYR A 147 3.83 -5.21 7.65
N HIS A 148 3.90 -4.76 6.41
CA HIS A 148 5.16 -4.38 5.77
C HIS A 148 5.74 -3.04 6.28
N LEU A 149 4.90 -2.12 6.74
CA LEU A 149 5.38 -0.92 7.44
C LEU A 149 6.07 -1.29 8.76
N GLY A 150 5.56 -2.28 9.49
CA GLY A 150 6.23 -2.83 10.66
C GLY A 150 7.63 -3.36 10.33
N GLU A 151 7.77 -4.14 9.25
CA GLU A 151 9.07 -4.63 8.77
C GLU A 151 10.02 -3.51 8.36
N LEU A 152 9.51 -2.49 7.65
CA LEU A 152 10.31 -1.32 7.25
C LEU A 152 10.87 -0.57 8.47
N ILE A 153 10.08 -0.42 9.54
CA ILE A 153 10.52 0.20 10.80
C ILE A 153 11.57 -0.68 11.50
N VAL A 154 11.40 -2.00 11.48
CA VAL A 154 12.40 -2.94 12.02
C VAL A 154 13.73 -2.78 11.28
N ILE A 155 13.70 -2.74 9.94
CA ILE A 155 14.90 -2.48 9.11
C ILE A 155 15.55 -1.16 9.54
N ARG A 156 14.79 -0.08 9.67
CA ARG A 156 15.31 1.24 10.09
C ARG A 156 15.97 1.20 11.47
N ARG A 157 15.37 0.47 12.42
CA ARG A 157 15.93 0.30 13.77
C ARG A 157 17.26 -0.45 13.74
N LEU A 158 17.34 -1.53 12.98
CA LEU A 158 18.54 -2.34 12.84
C LEU A 158 19.67 -1.57 12.14
N LEU A 159 19.34 -0.70 11.19
CA LEU A 159 20.30 0.18 10.51
C LEU A 159 20.63 1.45 11.32
N GLY A 160 19.99 1.67 12.46
CA GLY A 160 20.26 2.83 13.34
C GLY A 160 19.69 4.16 12.84
N ASN A 161 18.79 4.15 11.86
CA ASN A 161 18.21 5.36 11.26
C ASN A 161 16.73 5.62 11.63
N TRP A 162 16.21 4.95 12.67
CA TRP A 162 14.92 5.23 13.30
C TRP A 162 15.11 5.97 14.61
N PRO A 163 14.34 7.07 14.88
CA PRO A 163 14.44 7.76 16.17
C PRO A 163 14.24 6.80 17.35
N LYS A 164 15.05 6.95 18.37
CA LYS A 164 14.83 6.24 19.64
C LYS A 164 13.57 6.83 20.32
N PRO A 165 12.80 6.00 21.03
CA PRO A 165 11.67 6.48 21.82
C PRO A 165 12.08 7.55 22.82
#